data_d9e0b5034bf4f7f2ba8b3d8df2bc99c1
#
_entry.id   d9e0b5034bf4f7f2ba8b3d8df2bc99c1
#
_cell.length_a   1.000
_cell.length_b   1.000
_cell.length_c   1.000
_cell.angle_alpha   90.00
_cell.angle_beta   90.00
_cell.angle_gamma   90.00
#
_symmetry.space_group_name_H-M   'P 1'
#
loop_
_entity.id
_entity.type
_entity.pdbx_description
1 polymer ?
#
loop_
_entity_poly.entity_id
_entity_poly.type
_entity_poly.pdbx_seq_one_letter_code
_entity_poly.pdbx_strand_id
1 'polypeptide(L)'
;MSPHGLSHAQSADEVFAVMHPPKEDFDVDRDRPTPTGRTKRRADVHADGDWHRSAHVWIVDAVGRRVVVQRRSARKDTFPNRWDISAAGHVDASTSDSRETATSELAEELGVVLDDSTALKFQFTCPAEQRDLGGCNCFEDVYFLAWNVDEKGESFAVGEAEVTATDWIAISELESALNAGDERYVPRVEAYKRVFFPRLRAFCESVGRA
;
A
#
# COMPACT_ATOMS: atom_id res chain seq x y z
N MET A 1 -0.76 -30.07 -12.72
CA MET A 1 -0.60 -28.60 -12.81
C MET A 1 -2.00 -28.01 -12.73
N SER A 2 -2.44 -27.60 -11.55
CA SER A 2 -3.72 -26.92 -11.39
C SER A 2 -3.54 -25.46 -11.79
N PRO A 3 -4.44 -24.85 -12.58
CA PRO A 3 -4.39 -23.43 -12.84
C PRO A 3 -4.71 -22.73 -11.52
N HIS A 4 -3.83 -21.90 -11.04
CA HIS A 4 -4.10 -20.99 -9.94
C HIS A 4 -5.32 -20.16 -10.35
N GLY A 5 -6.39 -20.31 -9.57
CA GLY A 5 -7.64 -19.62 -9.82
C GLY A 5 -7.42 -18.12 -9.87
N LEU A 6 -8.09 -17.48 -10.82
CA LEU A 6 -8.19 -16.04 -10.93
C LEU A 6 -8.59 -15.48 -9.56
N SER A 7 -7.70 -14.71 -8.95
CA SER A 7 -7.94 -14.01 -7.70
C SER A 7 -9.19 -13.14 -7.89
N HIS A 8 -10.15 -13.32 -7.01
CA HIS A 8 -11.34 -12.48 -7.00
C HIS A 8 -10.92 -11.09 -6.50
N ALA A 9 -11.06 -10.07 -7.35
CA ALA A 9 -10.91 -8.70 -6.92
C ALA A 9 -11.73 -8.48 -5.64
N GLN A 10 -11.07 -8.25 -4.53
CA GLN A 10 -11.62 -7.86 -3.23
C GLN A 10 -12.87 -8.65 -2.79
N SER A 11 -12.66 -9.78 -2.13
CA SER A 11 -13.78 -10.55 -1.57
C SER A 11 -14.40 -9.82 -0.38
N ALA A 12 -15.73 -9.62 -0.41
CA ALA A 12 -16.48 -9.10 0.74
C ALA A 12 -16.40 -10.02 1.98
N ASP A 13 -16.01 -11.27 1.77
CA ASP A 13 -15.88 -12.31 2.81
C ASP A 13 -14.49 -12.39 3.46
N GLU A 14 -13.51 -11.59 2.99
CA GLU A 14 -12.23 -11.43 3.69
C GLU A 14 -12.47 -11.06 5.15
N VAL A 15 -11.66 -11.62 6.06
CA VAL A 15 -11.80 -11.40 7.50
C VAL A 15 -10.61 -10.62 8.02
N PHE A 16 -10.88 -9.51 8.68
CA PHE A 16 -9.85 -8.64 9.25
C PHE A 16 -9.88 -8.67 10.78
N ALA A 17 -8.71 -8.59 11.40
CA ALA A 17 -8.60 -8.32 12.82
C ALA A 17 -8.95 -6.85 13.07
N VAL A 18 -9.90 -6.64 14.01
CA VAL A 18 -10.29 -5.29 14.43
C VAL A 18 -9.26 -4.77 15.42
N MET A 19 -8.73 -3.58 15.14
CA MET A 19 -7.75 -2.90 15.98
C MET A 19 -8.42 -1.88 16.92
N HIS A 20 -7.79 -1.58 18.04
CA HIS A 20 -8.13 -0.40 18.81
C HIS A 20 -7.80 0.86 17.99
N PRO A 21 -8.57 1.95 18.11
CA PRO A 21 -8.20 3.23 17.51
C PRO A 21 -6.79 3.67 17.94
N PRO A 22 -6.08 4.43 17.11
CA PRO A 22 -4.77 4.94 17.49
C PRO A 22 -4.87 5.85 18.70
N LYS A 23 -3.85 5.86 19.54
CA LYS A 23 -3.70 6.86 20.59
C LYS A 23 -3.38 8.22 19.96
N GLU A 24 -3.68 9.31 20.66
CA GLU A 24 -3.49 10.68 20.16
C GLU A 24 -2.03 10.99 19.80
N ASP A 25 -1.08 10.43 20.55
CA ASP A 25 0.37 10.60 20.37
C ASP A 25 1.02 9.40 19.67
N PHE A 26 0.34 8.78 18.69
CA PHE A 26 0.86 7.61 17.98
C PHE A 26 2.20 7.90 17.29
N ASP A 27 3.24 7.20 17.73
CA ASP A 27 4.58 7.28 17.16
C ASP A 27 4.70 6.28 16.00
N VAL A 28 4.81 6.78 14.77
CA VAL A 28 4.85 5.99 13.53
C VAL A 28 6.04 5.00 13.46
N ASP A 29 7.09 5.25 14.24
CA ASP A 29 8.29 4.41 14.29
C ASP A 29 8.21 3.29 15.33
N ARG A 30 7.62 3.59 16.48
CA ARG A 30 7.68 2.77 17.68
C ARG A 30 6.38 2.04 17.97
N ASP A 31 5.26 2.72 17.75
CA ASP A 31 3.96 2.14 18.06
C ASP A 31 3.51 1.14 17.00
N ARG A 32 2.70 0.21 17.45
CA ARG A 32 2.09 -0.78 16.56
C ARG A 32 0.60 -0.89 16.89
N PRO A 33 -0.24 -1.20 15.89
CA PRO A 33 -1.66 -1.43 16.11
C PRO A 33 -1.89 -2.54 17.13
N THR A 34 -2.83 -2.31 18.05
CA THR A 34 -3.19 -3.27 19.09
C THR A 34 -4.52 -3.92 18.75
N PRO A 35 -4.57 -5.27 18.59
CA PRO A 35 -5.80 -5.96 18.25
C PRO A 35 -6.79 -5.96 19.44
N THR A 36 -8.08 -5.84 19.11
CA THR A 36 -9.17 -5.93 20.10
C THR A 36 -9.49 -7.37 20.49
N GLY A 37 -8.94 -8.36 19.81
CA GLY A 37 -9.32 -9.78 19.90
C GLY A 37 -10.55 -10.14 19.07
N ARG A 38 -11.19 -9.19 18.40
CA ARG A 38 -12.32 -9.44 17.49
C ARG A 38 -11.86 -9.51 16.05
N THR A 39 -12.60 -10.27 15.26
CA THR A 39 -12.47 -10.30 13.80
C THR A 39 -13.82 -9.99 13.16
N LYS A 40 -13.83 -9.38 11.98
CA LYS A 40 -15.03 -9.09 11.21
C LYS A 40 -14.76 -9.29 9.71
N ARG A 41 -15.82 -9.51 8.94
CA ARG A 41 -15.76 -9.49 7.49
C ARG A 41 -15.42 -8.10 6.98
N ARG A 42 -14.74 -8.02 5.86
CA ARG A 42 -14.38 -6.78 5.16
C ARG A 42 -15.54 -5.79 5.07
N ALA A 43 -16.69 -6.25 4.59
CA ALA A 43 -17.86 -5.40 4.42
C ALA A 43 -18.33 -4.76 5.74
N ASP A 44 -18.33 -5.54 6.83
CA ASP A 44 -18.75 -5.07 8.16
C ASP A 44 -17.73 -4.09 8.76
N VAL A 45 -16.42 -4.38 8.62
CA VAL A 45 -15.35 -3.50 9.09
C VAL A 45 -15.44 -2.12 8.43
N HIS A 46 -15.64 -2.09 7.11
CA HIS A 46 -15.74 -0.85 6.36
C HIS A 46 -17.04 -0.08 6.67
N ALA A 47 -18.19 -0.78 6.78
CA ALA A 47 -19.46 -0.17 7.11
C ALA A 47 -19.47 0.46 8.52
N ASP A 48 -18.91 -0.27 9.50
CA ASP A 48 -18.85 0.18 10.90
C ASP A 48 -17.74 1.22 11.14
N GLY A 49 -16.76 1.31 10.21
CA GLY A 49 -15.58 2.19 10.34
C GLY A 49 -14.58 1.69 11.37
N ASP A 50 -14.54 0.39 11.59
CA ASP A 50 -13.56 -0.21 12.49
C ASP A 50 -12.14 -0.08 11.95
N TRP A 51 -11.19 0.14 12.85
CA TRP A 51 -9.78 0.15 12.53
C TRP A 51 -9.27 -1.25 12.22
N HIS A 52 -8.52 -1.39 11.15
CA HIS A 52 -7.86 -2.62 10.72
C HIS A 52 -6.48 -2.31 10.12
N ARG A 53 -5.81 -3.26 9.48
CA ARG A 53 -4.46 -3.07 8.96
C ARG A 53 -4.43 -3.22 7.44
N SER A 54 -3.53 -2.49 6.81
CA SER A 54 -3.16 -2.66 5.41
C SER A 54 -1.65 -2.64 5.23
N ALA A 55 -1.15 -3.26 4.18
CA ALA A 55 0.23 -3.19 3.76
C ALA A 55 0.33 -2.36 2.48
N HIS A 56 1.22 -1.37 2.47
CA HIS A 56 1.49 -0.47 1.36
C HIS A 56 2.90 -0.68 0.84
N VAL A 57 3.06 -0.98 -0.43
CA VAL A 57 4.37 -1.14 -1.06
C VAL A 57 4.59 -0.03 -2.08
N TRP A 58 5.73 0.65 -1.98
CA TRP A 58 6.23 1.57 -2.98
C TRP A 58 7.45 0.97 -3.66
N ILE A 59 7.37 0.74 -4.97
CA ILE A 59 8.51 0.37 -5.81
C ILE A 59 9.24 1.64 -6.18
N VAL A 60 10.54 1.69 -5.88
CA VAL A 60 11.36 2.90 -5.94
C VAL A 60 12.54 2.71 -6.87
N ASP A 61 12.59 3.46 -7.96
CA ASP A 61 13.81 3.70 -8.74
C ASP A 61 14.58 4.84 -8.07
N ALA A 62 15.60 4.48 -7.29
CA ALA A 62 16.37 5.43 -6.51
C ALA A 62 17.24 6.34 -7.39
N VAL A 63 17.73 5.84 -8.53
CA VAL A 63 18.57 6.58 -9.48
C VAL A 63 17.73 7.59 -10.25
N GLY A 64 16.59 7.16 -10.81
CA GLY A 64 15.65 8.01 -11.52
C GLY A 64 14.82 8.91 -10.61
N ARG A 65 14.90 8.72 -9.28
CA ARG A 65 14.10 9.44 -8.26
C ARG A 65 12.61 9.43 -8.57
N ARG A 66 12.10 8.26 -8.90
CA ARG A 66 10.70 8.01 -9.27
C ARG A 66 10.15 6.77 -8.57
N VAL A 67 8.85 6.68 -8.52
CA VAL A 67 8.12 5.55 -7.93
C VAL A 67 7.08 5.02 -8.90
N VAL A 68 6.71 3.75 -8.74
CA VAL A 68 5.59 3.18 -9.48
C VAL A 68 4.29 3.58 -8.81
N VAL A 69 3.34 4.03 -9.62
CA VAL A 69 1.92 4.16 -9.25
C VAL A 69 1.10 3.18 -10.08
N GLN A 70 0.06 2.59 -9.47
CA GLN A 70 -0.90 1.75 -10.17
C GLN A 70 -2.21 2.50 -10.40
N ARG A 71 -2.89 2.22 -11.51
CA ARG A 71 -4.25 2.69 -11.73
C ARG A 71 -5.23 1.64 -11.29
N ARG A 72 -6.01 1.96 -10.26
CA ARG A 72 -7.06 1.09 -9.70
C ARG A 72 -8.11 0.76 -10.74
N SER A 73 -8.56 -0.48 -10.77
CA SER A 73 -9.64 -0.87 -11.70
C SER A 73 -10.96 -0.19 -11.32
N ALA A 74 -11.86 -0.09 -12.30
CA ALA A 74 -13.21 0.42 -12.08
C ALA A 74 -14.07 -0.49 -11.15
N ARG A 75 -13.58 -1.68 -10.81
CA ARG A 75 -14.27 -2.65 -9.94
C ARG A 75 -13.93 -2.49 -8.47
N LYS A 76 -12.90 -1.69 -8.13
CA LYS A 76 -12.54 -1.42 -6.74
C LYS A 76 -13.66 -0.66 -6.03
N ASP A 77 -13.97 -1.04 -4.80
CA ASP A 77 -15.02 -0.44 -3.97
C ASP A 77 -14.64 0.96 -3.47
N THR A 78 -13.33 1.24 -3.35
CA THR A 78 -12.82 2.55 -2.97
C THR A 78 -11.95 3.14 -4.08
N PHE A 79 -12.14 4.42 -4.38
CA PHE A 79 -11.35 5.20 -5.33
C PHE A 79 -11.14 4.52 -6.70
N PRO A 80 -12.19 4.05 -7.40
CA PRO A 80 -12.03 3.43 -8.71
C PRO A 80 -11.41 4.39 -9.73
N ASN A 81 -10.60 3.85 -10.65
CA ASN A 81 -9.91 4.58 -11.73
C ASN A 81 -8.88 5.64 -11.30
N ARG A 82 -8.57 5.77 -10.02
CA ARG A 82 -7.51 6.69 -9.54
C ARG A 82 -6.14 6.00 -9.53
N TRP A 83 -5.11 6.83 -9.61
CA TRP A 83 -3.74 6.40 -9.37
C TRP A 83 -3.49 6.23 -7.87
N ASP A 84 -2.79 5.18 -7.51
CA ASP A 84 -2.52 4.78 -6.14
C ASP A 84 -1.07 4.32 -5.98
N ILE A 85 -0.68 3.92 -4.79
CA ILE A 85 0.62 3.31 -4.47
C ILE A 85 0.92 2.12 -5.40
N SER A 86 2.15 1.61 -5.37
CA SER A 86 2.56 0.54 -6.30
C SER A 86 1.74 -0.73 -6.10
N ALA A 87 1.61 -1.21 -4.86
CA ALA A 87 0.75 -2.34 -4.50
C ALA A 87 0.22 -2.18 -3.07
N ALA A 88 -1.02 -2.62 -2.82
CA ALA A 88 -1.61 -2.52 -1.49
C ALA A 88 -2.76 -3.51 -1.26
N GLY A 89 -2.77 -4.10 -0.07
CA GLY A 89 -3.87 -4.94 0.40
C GLY A 89 -4.09 -4.90 1.89
N HIS A 90 -5.24 -5.39 2.31
CA HIS A 90 -5.58 -5.51 3.72
C HIS A 90 -4.93 -6.74 4.34
N VAL A 91 -4.51 -6.61 5.60
CA VAL A 91 -3.91 -7.72 6.34
C VAL A 91 -5.03 -8.64 6.84
N ASP A 92 -5.07 -9.88 6.35
CA ASP A 92 -6.02 -10.88 6.78
C ASP A 92 -5.84 -11.25 8.26
N ALA A 93 -6.94 -11.60 8.94
CA ALA A 93 -6.91 -11.96 10.36
C ALA A 93 -6.09 -13.22 10.67
N SER A 94 -5.78 -14.05 9.68
CA SER A 94 -4.96 -15.25 9.83
C SER A 94 -3.46 -14.97 9.90
N THR A 95 -3.00 -13.79 9.42
CA THR A 95 -1.60 -13.37 9.50
C THR A 95 -1.42 -12.18 10.45
N SER A 96 -0.28 -12.14 11.13
CA SER A 96 0.14 -10.99 11.94
C SER A 96 1.23 -10.17 11.26
N ASP A 97 1.88 -10.70 10.23
CA ASP A 97 2.97 -10.04 9.51
C ASP A 97 2.46 -9.39 8.22
N SER A 98 2.36 -8.07 8.22
CA SER A 98 1.97 -7.30 7.04
C SER A 98 2.95 -7.43 5.87
N ARG A 99 4.17 -7.92 6.09
CA ARG A 99 5.14 -8.23 5.03
C ARG A 99 4.66 -9.39 4.15
N GLU A 100 4.00 -10.39 4.74
CA GLU A 100 3.39 -11.49 3.97
C GLU A 100 2.34 -10.93 3.01
N THR A 101 1.43 -10.08 3.51
CA THR A 101 0.45 -9.37 2.68
C THR A 101 1.15 -8.55 1.59
N ALA A 102 2.15 -7.73 1.95
CA ALA A 102 2.90 -6.91 1.00
C ALA A 102 3.54 -7.74 -0.13
N THR A 103 4.06 -8.92 0.20
CA THR A 103 4.67 -9.85 -0.77
C THR A 103 3.62 -10.46 -1.70
N SER A 104 2.47 -10.87 -1.15
CA SER A 104 1.36 -11.43 -1.94
C SER A 104 0.78 -10.39 -2.90
N GLU A 105 0.53 -9.17 -2.41
CA GLU A 105 -0.03 -8.08 -3.23
C GLU A 105 0.90 -7.68 -4.39
N LEU A 106 2.21 -7.64 -4.15
CA LEU A 106 3.18 -7.42 -5.24
C LEU A 106 3.06 -8.48 -6.35
N ALA A 107 2.90 -9.74 -5.96
CA ALA A 107 2.77 -10.83 -6.93
C ALA A 107 1.41 -10.79 -7.64
N GLU A 108 0.33 -10.51 -6.92
CA GLU A 108 -1.05 -10.52 -7.45
C GLU A 108 -1.34 -9.30 -8.32
N GLU A 109 -0.99 -8.10 -7.85
CA GLU A 109 -1.30 -6.85 -8.53
C GLU A 109 -0.31 -6.51 -9.65
N LEU A 110 1.00 -6.83 -9.47
CA LEU A 110 2.06 -6.40 -10.39
C LEU A 110 2.89 -7.55 -10.99
N GLY A 111 2.63 -8.79 -10.61
CA GLY A 111 3.42 -9.96 -11.06
C GLY A 111 4.86 -9.97 -10.52
N VAL A 112 5.14 -9.20 -9.46
CA VAL A 112 6.47 -9.12 -8.86
C VAL A 112 6.61 -10.18 -7.78
N VAL A 113 7.35 -11.25 -8.08
CA VAL A 113 7.66 -12.33 -7.14
C VAL A 113 9.02 -12.07 -6.52
N LEU A 114 9.09 -12.04 -5.19
CA LEU A 114 10.33 -11.85 -4.45
C LEU A 114 10.88 -13.19 -3.98
N ASP A 115 12.15 -13.48 -4.29
CA ASP A 115 12.87 -14.65 -3.77
C ASP A 115 13.15 -14.49 -2.26
N ASP A 116 13.30 -13.26 -1.80
CA ASP A 116 13.52 -12.91 -0.40
C ASP A 116 12.67 -11.70 -0.01
N SER A 117 11.70 -11.92 0.87
CA SER A 117 10.81 -10.87 1.38
C SER A 117 11.55 -9.77 2.19
N THR A 118 12.80 -10.02 2.60
CA THR A 118 13.63 -9.01 3.29
C THR A 118 14.07 -7.87 2.35
N ALA A 119 13.89 -8.03 1.03
CA ALA A 119 14.01 -6.93 0.06
C ALA A 119 13.02 -5.79 0.33
N LEU A 120 11.84 -6.12 0.86
CA LEU A 120 10.87 -5.14 1.36
C LEU A 120 11.40 -4.48 2.63
N LYS A 121 11.71 -3.20 2.55
CA LYS A 121 12.21 -2.42 3.69
C LYS A 121 11.06 -1.70 4.37
N PHE A 122 10.67 -2.19 5.56
CA PHE A 122 9.68 -1.51 6.40
C PHE A 122 10.12 -0.08 6.73
N GLN A 123 9.21 0.85 6.61
CA GLN A 123 9.48 2.27 6.83
C GLN A 123 8.78 2.82 8.09
N PHE A 124 7.48 2.66 8.17
CA PHE A 124 6.66 3.16 9.28
C PHE A 124 5.27 2.56 9.25
N THR A 125 4.53 2.70 10.36
CA THR A 125 3.10 2.47 10.42
C THR A 125 2.38 3.80 10.57
N CYS A 126 1.43 4.11 9.68
CA CYS A 126 0.63 5.33 9.74
C CYS A 126 -0.83 5.02 10.06
N PRO A 127 -1.40 5.52 11.16
CA PRO A 127 -2.84 5.51 11.32
C PRO A 127 -3.48 6.51 10.34
N ALA A 128 -4.31 6.01 9.44
CA ALA A 128 -4.99 6.78 8.42
C ALA A 128 -6.50 6.71 8.63
N GLU A 129 -7.07 7.80 9.14
CA GLU A 129 -8.51 8.00 9.22
C GLU A 129 -8.99 8.58 7.89
N GLN A 130 -9.46 7.70 6.99
CA GLN A 130 -9.80 8.10 5.62
C GLN A 130 -11.28 7.97 5.29
N ARG A 131 -12.14 7.69 6.27
CA ARG A 131 -13.56 7.51 6.05
C ARG A 131 -14.23 8.71 5.38
N ASP A 132 -13.93 9.91 5.86
CA ASP A 132 -14.45 11.16 5.33
C ASP A 132 -13.89 11.47 3.92
N LEU A 133 -12.81 10.81 3.52
CA LEU A 133 -12.22 10.92 2.18
C LEU A 133 -12.75 9.85 1.21
N GLY A 134 -13.64 8.96 1.67
CA GLY A 134 -14.16 7.84 0.88
C GLY A 134 -13.35 6.55 0.96
N GLY A 135 -12.40 6.49 1.89
CA GLY A 135 -11.60 5.30 2.21
C GLY A 135 -12.08 4.60 3.48
N CYS A 136 -11.17 3.93 4.17
CA CYS A 136 -11.40 3.23 5.43
C CYS A 136 -10.38 3.66 6.50
N ASN A 137 -10.65 3.29 7.76
CA ASN A 137 -9.74 3.55 8.87
C ASN A 137 -8.72 2.43 8.97
N CYS A 138 -7.49 2.69 8.55
CA CYS A 138 -6.42 1.71 8.52
C CYS A 138 -5.17 2.15 9.27
N PHE A 139 -4.48 1.17 9.85
CA PHE A 139 -3.06 1.29 10.11
C PHE A 139 -2.31 0.81 8.87
N GLU A 140 -1.70 1.74 8.18
CA GLU A 140 -0.98 1.50 6.93
C GLU A 140 0.48 1.19 7.24
N ASP A 141 0.89 -0.08 7.07
CA ASP A 141 2.27 -0.54 7.22
C ASP A 141 3.00 -0.31 5.89
N VAL A 142 3.94 0.62 5.86
CA VAL A 142 4.58 1.10 4.63
C VAL A 142 5.93 0.44 4.41
N TYR A 143 6.12 -0.09 3.20
CA TYR A 143 7.34 -0.75 2.73
C TYR A 143 7.89 -0.08 1.48
N PHE A 144 9.21 -0.01 1.37
CA PHE A 144 9.89 0.35 0.13
C PHE A 144 10.61 -0.86 -0.47
N LEU A 145 10.50 -0.98 -1.80
CA LEU A 145 11.22 -1.96 -2.61
C LEU A 145 12.12 -1.22 -3.59
N ALA A 146 13.44 -1.36 -3.45
CA ALA A 146 14.36 -0.83 -4.43
C ALA A 146 14.23 -1.59 -5.75
N TRP A 147 14.18 -0.86 -6.85
CA TRP A 147 14.02 -1.40 -8.20
C TRP A 147 15.09 -0.83 -9.13
N ASN A 148 15.92 -1.71 -9.65
CA ASN A 148 16.89 -1.33 -10.67
C ASN A 148 16.23 -1.50 -12.05
N VAL A 149 15.87 -0.38 -12.67
CA VAL A 149 15.18 -0.35 -13.96
C VAL A 149 16.05 -0.91 -15.09
N ASP A 150 17.36 -0.69 -15.05
CA ASP A 150 18.27 -1.19 -16.08
C ASP A 150 18.34 -2.72 -16.10
N GLU A 151 18.16 -3.35 -14.94
CA GLU A 151 18.19 -4.83 -14.80
C GLU A 151 16.81 -5.46 -14.99
N LYS A 152 15.76 -4.84 -14.46
CA LYS A 152 14.42 -5.44 -14.32
C LYS A 152 13.39 -4.87 -15.29
N GLY A 153 13.73 -3.77 -15.99
CA GLY A 153 12.80 -3.06 -16.87
C GLY A 153 11.79 -2.17 -16.13
N GLU A 154 10.93 -1.53 -16.91
CA GLU A 154 9.93 -0.56 -16.42
C GLU A 154 8.51 -1.11 -16.38
N SER A 155 8.26 -2.28 -16.97
CA SER A 155 6.92 -2.84 -17.15
C SER A 155 6.60 -3.92 -16.12
N PHE A 156 5.33 -3.98 -15.73
CA PHE A 156 4.81 -4.96 -14.77
C PHE A 156 3.70 -5.80 -15.40
N ALA A 157 3.59 -7.05 -14.96
CA ALA A 157 2.51 -7.93 -15.37
C ALA A 157 1.30 -7.72 -14.44
N VAL A 158 0.45 -6.75 -14.80
CA VAL A 158 -0.67 -6.34 -13.92
C VAL A 158 -1.74 -7.41 -13.79
N GLY A 159 -2.25 -7.57 -12.58
CA GLY A 159 -3.46 -8.34 -12.29
C GLY A 159 -4.71 -7.58 -12.72
N GLU A 160 -5.20 -7.82 -13.94
CA GLU A 160 -6.27 -7.03 -14.60
C GLU A 160 -7.59 -6.93 -13.81
N ALA A 161 -7.79 -7.78 -12.81
CA ALA A 161 -8.96 -7.70 -11.94
C ALA A 161 -8.93 -6.44 -11.07
N GLU A 162 -7.73 -6.03 -10.62
CA GLU A 162 -7.53 -4.97 -9.64
C GLU A 162 -6.78 -3.76 -10.17
N VAL A 163 -5.87 -3.97 -11.13
CA VAL A 163 -4.99 -2.93 -11.70
C VAL A 163 -5.19 -2.85 -13.20
N THR A 164 -5.36 -1.64 -13.74
CA THR A 164 -5.56 -1.43 -15.18
C THR A 164 -4.32 -0.88 -15.88
N ALA A 165 -3.41 -0.26 -15.16
CA ALA A 165 -2.16 0.29 -15.67
C ALA A 165 -1.17 0.54 -14.54
N THR A 166 0.10 0.67 -14.91
CA THR A 166 1.16 1.20 -14.04
C THR A 166 1.86 2.34 -14.76
N ASP A 167 2.42 3.27 -13.99
CA ASP A 167 3.25 4.34 -14.52
C ASP A 167 4.35 4.70 -13.52
N TRP A 168 5.44 5.27 -14.03
CA TRP A 168 6.51 5.82 -13.24
C TRP A 168 6.33 7.33 -13.08
N ILE A 169 6.24 7.79 -11.84
CA ILE A 169 6.09 9.21 -11.54
C ILE A 169 7.29 9.75 -10.76
N ALA A 170 7.78 10.92 -11.10
CA ALA A 170 8.81 11.59 -10.31
C ALA A 170 8.31 11.87 -8.89
N ILE A 171 9.18 11.65 -7.89
CA ILE A 171 8.82 11.86 -6.46
C ILE A 171 8.30 13.28 -6.22
N SER A 172 8.91 14.29 -6.85
CA SER A 172 8.48 15.69 -6.72
C SER A 172 7.12 15.96 -7.35
N GLU A 173 6.79 15.28 -8.44
CA GLU A 173 5.49 15.40 -9.11
C GLU A 173 4.39 14.76 -8.26
N LEU A 174 4.63 13.55 -7.74
CA LEU A 174 3.69 12.87 -6.83
C LEU A 174 3.43 13.72 -5.57
N GLU A 175 4.48 14.28 -4.96
CA GLU A 175 4.36 15.15 -3.79
C GLU A 175 3.50 16.38 -4.09
N SER A 176 3.74 17.02 -5.23
CA SER A 176 2.97 18.18 -5.67
C SER A 176 1.51 17.83 -5.90
N ALA A 177 1.23 16.71 -6.59
CA ALA A 177 -0.12 16.23 -6.87
C ALA A 177 -0.90 15.92 -5.59
N LEU A 178 -0.30 15.16 -4.65
CA LEU A 178 -0.96 14.79 -3.40
C LEU A 178 -1.17 16.01 -2.47
N ASN A 179 -0.26 16.97 -2.47
CA ASN A 179 -0.41 18.21 -1.69
C ASN A 179 -1.45 19.16 -2.29
N ALA A 180 -1.61 19.15 -3.60
CA ALA A 180 -2.66 19.91 -4.30
C ALA A 180 -4.05 19.27 -4.22
N GLY A 181 -4.17 18.04 -3.70
CA GLY A 181 -5.43 17.30 -3.69
C GLY A 181 -5.89 16.89 -5.09
N ASP A 182 -4.95 16.57 -5.98
CA ASP A 182 -5.25 16.17 -7.36
C ASP A 182 -6.14 14.92 -7.37
N GLU A 183 -7.36 15.07 -7.86
CA GLU A 183 -8.38 14.01 -7.87
C GLU A 183 -8.03 12.79 -8.73
N ARG A 184 -7.01 12.88 -9.56
CA ARG A 184 -6.48 11.71 -10.29
C ARG A 184 -5.84 10.69 -9.37
N TYR A 185 -5.42 11.09 -8.17
CA TYR A 185 -4.75 10.24 -7.18
C TYR A 185 -5.64 9.90 -5.99
N VAL A 186 -5.40 8.76 -5.37
CA VAL A 186 -6.02 8.42 -4.08
C VAL A 186 -5.45 9.38 -3.02
N PRO A 187 -6.32 10.09 -2.27
CA PRO A 187 -5.85 11.05 -1.28
C PRO A 187 -5.11 10.35 -0.14
N ARG A 188 -4.12 11.03 0.44
CA ARG A 188 -3.40 10.58 1.62
C ARG A 188 -3.57 11.58 2.76
N VAL A 189 -3.76 11.06 3.97
CA VAL A 189 -3.79 11.90 5.17
C VAL A 189 -2.49 12.68 5.32
N GLU A 190 -2.55 13.85 5.93
CA GLU A 190 -1.39 14.74 6.07
C GLU A 190 -0.25 14.07 6.87
N ALA A 191 -0.61 13.28 7.90
CA ALA A 191 0.37 12.52 8.69
C ALA A 191 1.20 11.56 7.82
N TYR A 192 0.56 10.88 6.85
CA TYR A 192 1.26 10.01 5.91
C TYR A 192 2.25 10.79 5.05
N LYS A 193 1.82 11.84 4.37
CA LYS A 193 2.65 12.63 3.45
C LYS A 193 3.88 13.21 4.15
N ARG A 194 3.69 13.74 5.35
CA ARG A 194 4.74 14.36 6.17
C ARG A 194 5.87 13.38 6.52
N VAL A 195 5.57 12.09 6.70
CA VAL A 195 6.57 11.05 6.99
C VAL A 195 7.13 10.43 5.72
N PHE A 196 6.25 10.13 4.76
CA PHE A 196 6.57 9.39 3.55
C PHE A 196 7.63 10.07 2.68
N PHE A 197 7.41 11.32 2.27
CA PHE A 197 8.31 11.97 1.32
C PHE A 197 9.74 12.19 1.83
N PRO A 198 9.98 12.62 3.09
CA PRO A 198 11.34 12.67 3.62
C PRO A 198 12.04 11.31 3.64
N ARG A 199 11.32 10.23 4.01
CA ARG A 199 11.88 8.87 4.02
C ARG A 199 12.17 8.35 2.63
N LEU A 200 11.29 8.64 1.68
CA LEU A 200 11.49 8.24 0.30
C LEU A 200 12.75 8.90 -0.29
N ARG A 201 12.98 10.18 0.00
CA ARG A 201 14.22 10.87 -0.40
C ARG A 201 15.47 10.27 0.26
N ALA A 202 15.41 10.01 1.57
CA ALA A 202 16.51 9.37 2.29
C ALA A 202 16.80 7.94 1.79
N PHE A 203 15.75 7.19 1.44
CA PHE A 203 15.89 5.86 0.85
C PHE A 203 16.63 5.92 -0.50
N CYS A 204 16.25 6.85 -1.39
CA CYS A 204 16.96 7.04 -2.67
C CYS A 204 18.44 7.37 -2.45
N GLU A 205 18.76 8.22 -1.47
CA GLU A 205 20.15 8.56 -1.15
C GLU A 205 20.94 7.36 -0.59
N SER A 206 20.31 6.48 0.18
CA SER A 206 20.95 5.31 0.75
C SER A 206 21.25 4.22 -0.29
N VAL A 207 20.31 4.00 -1.23
CA VAL A 207 20.44 3.00 -2.30
C VAL A 207 21.39 3.48 -3.41
N GLY A 208 21.35 4.77 -3.75
CA GLY A 208 22.21 5.34 -4.80
C GLY A 208 23.70 5.43 -4.43
N ARG A 209 24.08 5.09 -3.19
CA ARG A 209 25.47 5.04 -2.72
C ARG A 209 26.03 3.61 -2.60
N ALA A 210 25.20 2.60 -2.78
CA ALA A 210 25.59 1.19 -2.71
C ALA A 210 25.91 0.63 -4.10
#